data_c4fc29f140fd541dfc435cc41f29c967
#
_entry.id   c4fc29f140fd541dfc435cc41f29c967
#
_cell.length_a   1.000
_cell.length_b   1.000
_cell.length_c   1.000
_cell.angle_alpha   90.00
_cell.angle_beta   90.00
_cell.angle_gamma   90.00
#
_symmetry.space_group_name_H-M   'P 1'
#
loop_
_entity.id
_entity.type
_entity.pdbx_description
1 polymer ?
#
loop_
_entity_poly.entity_id
_entity_poly.type
_entity_poly.pdbx_seq_one_letter_code
_entity_poly.pdbx_strand_id
1 'polypeptide(L)'
;MARNVSVNALADVIMDTLEEYADLAAEDVKQAVRDAGDVVKDDIRSHAPKDTGDYAKSWAVKKMKETSSSLTVAVHSRNRYQLAHLLEFGHAKRGGGRVSAQPHIASAEQKGVEYLEEEIRKALEG
;
A
#
# COMPACT_ATOMS: atom_id res chain seq x y z
N MET A 1 -13.32 -1.55 -14.99
CA MET A 1 -13.76 -1.57 -13.72
C MET A 1 -12.84 -0.99 -12.73
N ALA A 2 -13.36 -0.18 -11.95
CA ALA A 2 -12.53 0.44 -11.00
C ALA A 2 -11.99 -0.55 -10.07
N ARG A 3 -10.84 -0.30 -9.68
CA ARG A 3 -10.32 -1.11 -8.87
C ARG A 3 -10.01 -0.42 -7.70
N ASN A 4 -10.81 -0.13 -6.85
CA ASN A 4 -10.53 0.40 -5.55
C ASN A 4 -10.32 -0.72 -4.57
N VAL A 5 -9.74 -1.80 -5.08
CA VAL A 5 -9.44 -2.95 -4.24
C VAL A 5 -8.14 -2.67 -3.52
N SER A 6 -8.15 -2.72 -2.21
CA SER A 6 -6.92 -2.57 -1.42
C SER A 6 -6.06 -3.81 -1.54
N VAL A 7 -4.80 -3.70 -1.16
CA VAL A 7 -3.87 -4.82 -1.20
C VAL A 7 -4.40 -6.02 -0.41
N ASN A 8 -4.91 -5.78 0.79
CA ASN A 8 -5.41 -6.86 1.62
C ASN A 8 -6.72 -7.45 1.07
N ALA A 9 -7.58 -6.63 0.49
CA ALA A 9 -8.83 -7.14 -0.07
C ALA A 9 -8.56 -8.05 -1.27
N LEU A 10 -7.59 -7.71 -2.10
CA LEU A 10 -7.21 -8.57 -3.21
C LEU A 10 -6.68 -9.90 -2.71
N ALA A 11 -5.84 -9.89 -1.67
CA ALA A 11 -5.31 -11.12 -1.10
C ALA A 11 -6.42 -12.00 -0.53
N ASP A 12 -7.40 -11.41 0.14
CA ASP A 12 -8.51 -12.16 0.72
C ASP A 12 -9.35 -12.84 -0.37
N VAL A 13 -9.65 -12.12 -1.45
CA VAL A 13 -10.41 -12.67 -2.57
C VAL A 13 -9.67 -13.85 -3.20
N ILE A 14 -8.36 -13.69 -3.39
CA ILE A 14 -7.55 -14.77 -3.95
C ILE A 14 -7.54 -16.00 -3.03
N MET A 15 -7.44 -15.78 -1.71
CA MET A 15 -7.44 -16.90 -0.78
C MET A 15 -8.77 -17.65 -0.79
N ASP A 16 -9.89 -16.94 -0.89
CA ASP A 16 -11.20 -17.58 -1.00
C ASP A 16 -11.33 -18.42 -2.26
N THR A 17 -10.80 -17.89 -3.37
CA THR A 17 -10.83 -18.58 -4.65
C THR A 17 -9.98 -19.84 -4.64
N LEU A 18 -8.89 -19.81 -3.88
CA LEU A 18 -7.90 -20.88 -3.84
C LEU A 18 -8.02 -21.77 -2.61
N GLU A 19 -9.21 -21.86 -2.03
CA GLU A 19 -9.41 -22.61 -0.80
C GLU A 19 -8.86 -24.04 -0.89
N GLU A 20 -8.97 -24.68 -2.03
CA GLU A 20 -8.46 -26.03 -2.23
C GLU A 20 -6.95 -26.12 -2.20
N TYR A 21 -6.26 -25.01 -2.36
CA TYR A 21 -4.80 -24.95 -2.37
C TYR A 21 -4.26 -24.19 -1.18
N ALA A 22 -5.08 -23.91 -0.20
CA ALA A 22 -4.75 -22.99 0.88
C ALA A 22 -3.40 -23.26 1.55
N ASP A 23 -3.13 -24.53 1.86
CA ASP A 23 -1.90 -24.86 2.58
C ASP A 23 -0.65 -24.68 1.73
N LEU A 24 -0.77 -24.78 0.42
CA LEU A 24 0.36 -24.67 -0.49
C LEU A 24 0.64 -23.22 -0.87
N ALA A 25 -0.42 -22.43 -1.06
CA ALA A 25 -0.29 -21.08 -1.58
C ALA A 25 -0.36 -19.99 -0.51
N ALA A 26 -0.90 -20.28 0.67
CA ALA A 26 -1.18 -19.25 1.66
C ALA A 26 0.05 -18.46 2.08
N GLU A 27 1.18 -19.12 2.32
CA GLU A 27 2.37 -18.40 2.74
C GLU A 27 2.97 -17.56 1.60
N ASP A 28 2.91 -18.07 0.39
CA ASP A 28 3.38 -17.31 -0.77
C ASP A 28 2.52 -16.06 -0.99
N VAL A 29 1.20 -16.20 -0.85
CA VAL A 29 0.29 -15.06 -0.99
C VAL A 29 0.53 -14.05 0.12
N LYS A 30 0.69 -14.52 1.36
CA LYS A 30 0.98 -13.63 2.48
C LYS A 30 2.29 -12.89 2.28
N GLN A 31 3.32 -13.58 1.79
CA GLN A 31 4.58 -12.94 1.51
C GLN A 31 4.42 -11.86 0.42
N ALA A 32 3.62 -12.15 -0.59
CA ALA A 32 3.33 -11.17 -1.64
C ALA A 32 2.65 -9.92 -1.05
N VAL A 33 1.74 -10.10 -0.09
CA VAL A 33 1.09 -8.97 0.58
C VAL A 33 2.10 -8.14 1.37
N ARG A 34 3.00 -8.80 2.11
CA ARG A 34 4.05 -8.09 2.86
C ARG A 34 4.94 -7.29 1.92
N ASP A 35 5.37 -7.93 0.85
CA ASP A 35 6.27 -7.30 -0.11
C ASP A 35 5.58 -6.16 -0.84
N ALA A 36 4.29 -6.30 -1.18
CA ALA A 36 3.53 -5.22 -1.79
C ALA A 36 3.42 -4.01 -0.85
N GLY A 37 3.23 -4.27 0.45
CA GLY A 37 3.24 -3.19 1.44
C GLY A 37 4.57 -2.44 1.45
N ASP A 38 5.68 -3.17 1.36
CA ASP A 38 7.00 -2.56 1.30
C ASP A 38 7.20 -1.78 0.00
N VAL A 39 6.70 -2.29 -1.13
CA VAL A 39 6.76 -1.57 -2.41
C VAL A 39 6.04 -0.22 -2.28
N VAL A 40 4.85 -0.21 -1.70
CA VAL A 40 4.10 1.03 -1.51
C VAL A 40 4.87 1.99 -0.59
N LYS A 41 5.34 1.49 0.55
CA LYS A 41 6.07 2.32 1.51
C LYS A 41 7.32 2.93 0.88
N ASP A 42 8.10 2.12 0.20
CA ASP A 42 9.36 2.57 -0.38
C ASP A 42 9.12 3.60 -1.50
N ASP A 43 8.08 3.38 -2.31
CA ASP A 43 7.75 4.33 -3.36
C ASP A 43 7.28 5.67 -2.78
N ILE A 44 6.44 5.63 -1.74
CA ILE A 44 6.02 6.86 -1.07
C ILE A 44 7.23 7.60 -0.51
N ARG A 45 8.12 6.88 0.17
CA ARG A 45 9.31 7.49 0.75
C ARG A 45 10.22 8.12 -0.31
N SER A 46 10.36 7.47 -1.45
CA SER A 46 11.26 7.98 -2.49
C SER A 46 10.69 9.20 -3.21
N HIS A 47 9.37 9.34 -3.28
CA HIS A 47 8.72 10.44 -3.96
C HIS A 47 8.15 11.51 -3.04
N ALA A 48 8.22 11.31 -1.73
CA ALA A 48 7.73 12.29 -0.77
C ALA A 48 8.59 13.53 -0.78
N PRO A 49 8.01 14.71 -0.54
CA PRO A 49 8.81 15.91 -0.35
C PRO A 49 9.82 15.71 0.78
N LYS A 50 11.06 16.11 0.54
CA LYS A 50 12.16 15.82 1.47
C LYS A 50 12.74 17.05 2.09
N ASP A 51 11.94 17.75 2.84
CA ASP A 51 12.39 18.94 3.54
C ASP A 51 13.42 18.56 4.59
N THR A 52 12.97 17.94 5.69
CA THR A 52 13.90 17.44 6.71
C THR A 52 14.12 15.95 6.60
N GLY A 53 13.29 15.27 5.82
CA GLY A 53 13.29 13.81 5.75
C GLY A 53 12.37 13.16 6.76
N ASP A 54 11.87 13.91 7.74
CA ASP A 54 11.03 13.32 8.79
C ASP A 54 9.70 12.80 8.26
N TYR A 55 9.11 13.52 7.31
CA TYR A 55 7.87 13.07 6.70
C TYR A 55 8.06 11.75 5.97
N ALA A 56 9.09 11.65 5.12
CA ALA A 56 9.35 10.43 4.37
C ALA A 56 9.57 9.26 5.34
N LYS A 57 10.32 9.48 6.41
CA LYS A 57 10.61 8.44 7.39
C LYS A 57 9.39 8.03 8.22
N SER A 58 8.34 8.84 8.22
CA SER A 58 7.14 8.53 9.00
C SER A 58 6.33 7.37 8.42
N TRP A 59 6.54 7.03 7.17
CA TRP A 59 5.79 5.97 6.51
C TRP A 59 6.28 4.60 6.93
N ALA A 60 5.33 3.73 7.25
CA ALA A 60 5.62 2.39 7.76
C ALA A 60 4.53 1.42 7.34
N VAL A 61 4.87 0.14 7.34
CA VAL A 61 3.92 -0.94 7.12
C VAL A 61 3.56 -1.55 8.46
N LYS A 62 2.28 -1.77 8.71
CA LYS A 62 1.81 -2.34 9.95
C LYS A 62 0.93 -3.54 9.63
N LYS A 63 1.17 -4.65 10.32
CA LYS A 63 0.28 -5.80 10.23
C LYS A 63 -0.96 -5.50 11.07
N MET A 64 -2.13 -5.54 10.44
CA MET A 64 -3.39 -5.27 11.11
C MET A 64 -4.05 -6.55 11.62
N LYS A 65 -4.00 -7.60 10.82
CA LYS A 65 -4.66 -8.85 11.15
C LYS A 65 -4.06 -9.97 10.33
N GLU A 66 -3.95 -11.13 10.92
CA GLU A 66 -3.51 -12.31 10.19
C GLU A 66 -4.30 -13.53 10.68
N THR A 67 -4.78 -14.31 9.73
CA THR A 67 -5.40 -15.61 10.01
C THR A 67 -4.62 -16.66 9.23
N SER A 68 -5.04 -17.92 9.33
CA SER A 68 -4.36 -18.97 8.56
C SER A 68 -4.45 -18.76 7.06
N SER A 69 -5.48 -18.05 6.59
CA SER A 69 -5.73 -17.88 5.16
C SER A 69 -5.70 -16.43 4.68
N SER A 70 -5.43 -15.47 5.55
CA SER A 70 -5.42 -14.07 5.13
C SER A 70 -4.42 -13.23 5.92
N LEU A 71 -3.97 -12.14 5.29
CA LEU A 71 -3.09 -11.17 5.92
C LEU A 71 -3.51 -9.77 5.47
N THR A 72 -3.72 -8.90 6.45
CA THR A 72 -4.06 -7.51 6.20
C THR A 72 -2.93 -6.63 6.71
N VAL A 73 -2.38 -5.80 5.85
CA VAL A 73 -1.39 -4.81 6.24
C VAL A 73 -1.88 -3.41 5.89
N ALA A 74 -1.39 -2.42 6.61
CA ALA A 74 -1.66 -1.03 6.32
C ALA A 74 -0.35 -0.30 6.12
N VAL A 75 -0.28 0.53 5.08
CA VAL A 75 0.84 1.44 4.86
C VAL A 75 0.36 2.80 5.32
N HIS A 76 1.04 3.38 6.30
CA HIS A 76 0.55 4.58 6.94
C HIS A 76 1.70 5.48 7.39
N SER A 77 1.39 6.76 7.59
CA SER A 77 2.32 7.67 8.25
C SER A 77 2.06 7.58 9.75
N ARG A 78 3.09 7.26 10.52
CA ARG A 78 2.94 7.03 11.96
C ARG A 78 2.53 8.28 12.72
N ASN A 79 3.03 9.44 12.30
CA ASN A 79 2.83 10.67 13.05
C ASN A 79 2.68 11.91 12.17
N ARG A 80 2.47 11.76 10.87
CA ARG A 80 2.35 12.87 9.93
C ARG A 80 1.19 12.68 8.95
N TYR A 81 0.15 11.97 9.35
CA TYR A 81 -0.93 11.65 8.41
C TYR A 81 -1.67 12.89 7.90
N GLN A 82 -1.77 13.93 8.72
CA GLN A 82 -2.42 15.16 8.27
C GLN A 82 -1.61 15.85 7.19
N LEU A 83 -0.29 15.84 7.34
CA LEU A 83 0.59 16.39 6.31
C LEU A 83 0.50 15.57 5.04
N ALA A 84 0.37 14.26 5.15
CA ALA A 84 0.20 13.40 3.99
C ALA A 84 -0.99 13.83 3.14
N HIS A 85 -2.12 14.09 3.78
CA HIS A 85 -3.32 14.51 3.09
C HIS A 85 -3.14 15.86 2.40
N LEU A 86 -2.55 16.81 3.10
CA LEU A 86 -2.32 18.14 2.55
C LEU A 86 -1.37 18.11 1.35
N LEU A 87 -0.34 17.28 1.42
CA LEU A 87 0.62 17.15 0.32
C LEU A 87 0.00 16.47 -0.88
N GLU A 88 -0.78 15.43 -0.65
CA GLU A 88 -1.35 14.67 -1.76
C GLU A 88 -2.36 15.51 -2.56
N PHE A 89 -3.17 16.31 -1.89
CA PHE A 89 -4.28 17.02 -2.53
C PHE A 89 -4.07 18.53 -2.63
N GLY A 90 -3.02 19.05 -2.02
CA GLY A 90 -2.83 20.50 -1.93
C GLY A 90 -3.78 21.11 -0.91
N HIS A 91 -3.70 22.41 -0.70
CA HIS A 91 -4.56 23.08 0.26
C HIS A 91 -4.56 24.60 0.04
N ALA A 92 -5.57 25.26 0.58
CA ALA A 92 -5.64 26.71 0.51
C ALA A 92 -4.63 27.33 1.47
N LYS A 93 -4.03 28.44 1.04
CA LYS A 93 -3.12 29.21 1.90
C LYS A 93 -3.92 30.18 2.75
N ARG A 94 -3.43 30.42 3.96
CA ARG A 94 -3.93 31.51 4.76
C ARG A 94 -3.59 32.82 4.03
N GLY A 95 -4.54 33.69 3.85
CA GLY A 95 -4.30 34.95 3.18
C GLY A 95 -4.44 34.92 1.67
N GLY A 96 -4.87 33.82 1.10
CA GLY A 96 -5.19 33.70 -0.32
C GLY A 96 -4.25 32.80 -1.08
N GLY A 97 -4.71 32.32 -2.21
CA GLY A 97 -3.94 31.40 -3.03
C GLY A 97 -4.04 29.96 -2.54
N ARG A 98 -3.29 29.10 -3.19
CA ARG A 98 -3.33 27.66 -2.91
C ARG A 98 -1.94 27.06 -3.01
N VAL A 99 -1.63 26.14 -2.12
CA VAL A 99 -0.45 25.31 -2.23
C VAL A 99 -0.78 24.14 -3.16
N SER A 100 0.03 23.97 -4.20
CA SER A 100 -0.19 22.92 -5.18
C SER A 100 -0.02 21.55 -4.58
N ALA A 101 -0.79 20.59 -5.09
CA ALA A 101 -0.65 19.19 -4.70
C ALA A 101 0.72 18.66 -5.13
N GLN A 102 1.25 17.75 -4.33
CA GLN A 102 2.44 16.99 -4.65
C GLN A 102 2.10 15.50 -4.48
N PRO A 103 1.34 14.93 -5.43
CA PRO A 103 0.88 13.55 -5.30
C PRO A 103 2.05 12.57 -5.23
N HIS A 104 1.98 11.66 -4.28
CA HIS A 104 3.03 10.63 -4.11
C HIS A 104 2.47 9.35 -3.50
N ILE A 105 1.16 9.33 -3.18
CA ILE A 105 0.53 8.19 -2.53
C ILE A 105 -0.24 7.34 -3.53
N ALA A 106 -1.07 7.96 -4.36
CA ALA A 106 -1.91 7.22 -5.31
C ALA A 106 -1.09 6.36 -6.27
N SER A 107 0.01 6.91 -6.81
CA SER A 107 0.86 6.16 -7.72
C SER A 107 1.59 5.03 -7.01
N ALA A 108 1.95 5.22 -5.74
CA ALA A 108 2.58 4.17 -4.95
C ALA A 108 1.60 3.02 -4.70
N GLU A 109 0.35 3.34 -4.38
CA GLU A 109 -0.69 2.33 -4.21
C GLU A 109 -0.86 1.52 -5.49
N GLN A 110 -0.89 2.19 -6.65
CA GLN A 110 -1.02 1.51 -7.93
C GLN A 110 0.13 0.55 -8.17
N LYS A 111 1.35 0.96 -7.88
CA LYS A 111 2.51 0.08 -8.01
C LYS A 111 2.41 -1.13 -7.09
N GLY A 112 1.92 -0.93 -5.87
CA GLY A 112 1.73 -2.03 -4.93
C GLY A 112 0.71 -3.03 -5.42
N VAL A 113 -0.40 -2.55 -5.97
CA VAL A 113 -1.44 -3.42 -6.53
C VAL A 113 -0.89 -4.22 -7.71
N GLU A 114 -0.18 -3.56 -8.62
CA GLU A 114 0.42 -4.25 -9.77
C GLU A 114 1.43 -5.30 -9.34
N TYR A 115 2.25 -4.96 -8.35
CA TYR A 115 3.23 -5.91 -7.81
C TYR A 115 2.51 -7.12 -7.19
N LEU A 116 1.49 -6.87 -6.39
CA LEU A 116 0.75 -7.95 -5.74
C LEU A 116 0.08 -8.87 -6.75
N GLU A 117 -0.56 -8.31 -7.78
CA GLU A 117 -1.19 -9.10 -8.82
C GLU A 117 -0.18 -10.00 -9.53
N GLU A 118 0.98 -9.47 -9.84
CA GLU A 118 2.03 -10.24 -10.53
C GLU A 118 2.57 -11.36 -9.64
N GLU A 119 2.81 -11.07 -8.36
CA GLU A 119 3.33 -12.09 -7.44
C GLU A 119 2.31 -13.19 -7.18
N ILE A 120 1.03 -12.85 -7.09
CA ILE A 120 -0.03 -13.83 -6.94
C ILE A 120 -0.10 -14.71 -8.18
N ARG A 121 0.00 -14.11 -9.37
CA ARG A 121 0.00 -14.89 -10.61
C ARG A 121 1.14 -15.89 -10.62
N LYS A 122 2.35 -15.47 -10.22
CA LYS A 122 3.49 -16.38 -10.15
C LYS A 122 3.26 -17.51 -9.16
N ALA A 123 2.67 -17.22 -8.03
CA ALA A 123 2.39 -18.23 -7.02
C ALA A 123 1.40 -19.28 -7.53
N LEU A 124 0.43 -18.86 -8.33
CA LEU A 124 -0.56 -19.76 -8.91
C LEU A 124 0.01 -20.61 -10.03
N GLU A 125 0.98 -20.09 -10.76
CA GLU A 125 1.59 -20.80 -11.87
C GLU A 125 2.74 -21.70 -11.43
N GLY A 126 3.37 -21.33 -10.34
CA GLY A 126 4.51 -22.04 -9.80
C GLY A 126 4.12 -23.20 -8.98
#